data_97a920a42e5bab9aa4b542bb79acbb9f
#
_entry.id   97a920a42e5bab9aa4b542bb79acbb9f
#
_cell.length_a   1.000
_cell.length_b   1.000
_cell.length_c   1.000
_cell.angle_alpha   90.00
_cell.angle_beta   90.00
_cell.angle_gamma   90.00
#
_symmetry.space_group_name_H-M   'P 1'
#
loop_
_entity.id
_entity.type
_entity.pdbx_description
1 polymer ?
#
loop_
_entity_poly.entity_id
_entity_poly.type
_entity_poly.pdbx_seq_one_letter_code
_entity_poly.pdbx_strand_id
1 'polypeptide(L)'
;MSTPHFIDSIDAAVDHLLDTLPGDIVLGIPLGVGKPNPLVNALYRRIKGNPARRLRIVTALSLEKPVGKSELERHFLEPLVARVFEDYPDLDYVKDLRAGRLPANIEVREFFMKTGDYLGNATAQQNYISTNYTFVARDMAVQGMNVLAQAVGARGEGDALRLSLSSNTDVTFEVVRNARAAGTPLVVVGVINRQMPFMPNTADVSPDFFDVIVTDPAATHAVFAPPNSKVSTADYAIGLHASSLVTDGGTLQIGIGALGDAIAQALIVRDRHGAEYFRILDSICPDGLAGRELGRFGQGLYGCSEMFVNGFLKLIEAGIIRREVFGDAALQKLINEGRISATLVTPETLRALVRSRRIGNQLGADDLTFLQHYGILRPEVTLDADQLVMGELRIGNDLVDSATFDRIAESMLGTRLAHGIIMTGGFFLGPRDFYQRLRSMPAQELAKIDMTRIDFINQLYGDDELKRAQRRQARFMNTTMMVTLMGAAVSDALESGQVVSGVGGQYNFVAMSHALPDARLLMMLRSTHDHKDGMTSSIVWNYGHITIPRHLRDVVITEYGVADLRGQSDAEVIKRLLAVADSRFQPQLLRDAKANGKLEAGY
;
A
#
# COMPACT_ATOMS: atom_id res chain seq x y z
N MET A 1 2.17 -29.84 5.87
CA MET A 1 2.13 -28.76 6.89
C MET A 1 1.63 -29.39 8.16
N SER A 2 2.16 -29.00 9.32
CA SER A 2 1.70 -29.52 10.62
C SER A 2 0.36 -28.90 10.98
N THR A 3 -0.47 -29.61 11.71
CA THR A 3 -1.72 -29.07 12.26
C THR A 3 -1.35 -27.95 13.25
N PRO A 4 -1.97 -26.76 13.18
CA PRO A 4 -1.66 -25.66 14.08
C PRO A 4 -2.04 -25.98 15.53
N HIS A 5 -1.27 -25.46 16.48
CA HIS A 5 -1.61 -25.50 17.89
C HIS A 5 -2.58 -24.36 18.23
N PHE A 6 -3.81 -24.70 18.61
CA PHE A 6 -4.77 -23.71 19.12
C PHE A 6 -4.55 -23.50 20.61
N ILE A 7 -4.34 -22.26 21.02
CA ILE A 7 -4.09 -21.86 22.41
C ILE A 7 -5.08 -20.76 22.80
N ASP A 8 -5.80 -20.98 23.89
CA ASP A 8 -6.90 -20.11 24.35
C ASP A 8 -6.48 -19.04 25.37
N SER A 9 -5.19 -18.92 25.64
CA SER A 9 -4.60 -17.94 26.59
C SER A 9 -3.33 -17.31 26.02
N ILE A 10 -3.23 -15.99 26.12
CA ILE A 10 -2.01 -15.24 25.76
C ILE A 10 -0.81 -15.70 26.57
N ASP A 11 -0.98 -15.90 27.88
CA ASP A 11 0.11 -16.33 28.75
C ASP A 11 0.58 -17.76 28.40
N ALA A 12 -0.34 -18.68 28.13
CA ALA A 12 0.00 -20.02 27.66
C ALA A 12 0.70 -20.00 26.29
N ALA A 13 0.32 -19.08 25.40
CA ALA A 13 1.02 -18.91 24.12
C ALA A 13 2.46 -18.40 24.30
N VAL A 14 2.69 -17.49 25.25
CA VAL A 14 4.04 -17.04 25.62
C VAL A 14 4.85 -18.18 26.21
N ASP A 15 4.29 -18.97 27.12
CA ASP A 15 4.97 -20.15 27.71
C ASP A 15 5.35 -21.16 26.61
N HIS A 16 4.41 -21.47 25.72
CA HIS A 16 4.67 -22.34 24.57
C HIS A 16 5.83 -21.84 23.69
N LEU A 17 5.88 -20.53 23.38
CA LEU A 17 6.98 -19.95 22.61
C LEU A 17 8.33 -20.06 23.34
N LEU A 18 8.34 -19.81 24.64
CA LEU A 18 9.55 -19.89 25.47
C LEU A 18 10.07 -21.32 25.61
N ASP A 19 9.18 -22.30 25.66
CA ASP A 19 9.52 -23.73 25.74
C ASP A 19 10.00 -24.26 24.38
N THR A 20 9.36 -23.85 23.30
CA THR A 20 9.72 -24.25 21.92
C THR A 20 11.04 -23.64 21.48
N LEU A 21 11.37 -22.42 21.96
CA LEU A 21 12.57 -21.67 21.60
C LEU A 21 13.41 -21.41 22.85
N PRO A 22 14.29 -22.34 23.25
CA PRO A 22 15.08 -22.22 24.48
C PRO A 22 16.15 -21.11 24.44
N GLY A 23 16.48 -20.59 23.26
CA GLY A 23 17.46 -19.52 23.05
C GLY A 23 16.86 -18.10 23.03
N ASP A 24 17.57 -17.19 22.41
CA ASP A 24 17.12 -15.82 22.18
C ASP A 24 15.94 -15.79 21.24
N ILE A 25 15.01 -14.86 21.46
CA ILE A 25 13.86 -14.63 20.59
C ILE A 25 14.11 -13.40 19.71
N VAL A 26 14.01 -13.60 18.41
CA VAL A 26 13.96 -12.52 17.42
C VAL A 26 12.55 -12.48 16.83
N LEU A 27 11.75 -11.57 17.36
CA LEU A 27 10.33 -11.43 17.05
C LEU A 27 10.14 -10.45 15.91
N GLY A 28 9.62 -10.94 14.77
CA GLY A 28 9.07 -10.12 13.72
C GLY A 28 7.60 -9.84 13.97
N ILE A 29 7.20 -8.58 13.89
CA ILE A 29 5.80 -8.18 13.94
C ILE A 29 5.50 -7.18 12.82
N PRO A 30 4.28 -7.19 12.24
CA PRO A 30 3.92 -6.33 11.13
C PRO A 30 4.08 -4.84 11.45
N LEU A 31 4.14 -4.01 10.41
CA LEU A 31 4.02 -2.57 10.59
C LEU A 31 2.56 -2.17 10.93
N GLY A 32 2.39 -1.07 11.64
CA GLY A 32 1.06 -0.48 11.88
C GLY A 32 0.11 -1.37 12.68
N VAL A 33 -1.08 -1.61 12.14
CA VAL A 33 -2.21 -2.16 12.89
C VAL A 33 -2.28 -3.67 13.00
N GLY A 34 -1.47 -4.41 12.23
CA GLY A 34 -1.42 -5.88 12.29
C GLY A 34 -0.60 -6.46 13.45
N LYS A 35 -0.08 -5.61 14.36
CA LYS A 35 0.65 -6.07 15.54
C LYS A 35 -0.30 -6.73 16.55
N PRO A 36 0.02 -7.92 17.06
CA PRO A 36 -0.75 -8.57 18.12
C PRO A 36 -0.34 -8.02 19.50
N ASN A 37 -0.72 -6.76 19.79
CA ASN A 37 -0.22 -6.01 20.94
C ASN A 37 -0.32 -6.76 22.27
N PRO A 38 -1.42 -7.47 22.62
CA PRO A 38 -1.50 -8.22 23.88
C PRO A 38 -0.43 -9.30 24.00
N LEU A 39 -0.20 -10.10 22.94
CA LEU A 39 0.85 -11.13 22.94
C LEU A 39 2.24 -10.51 23.03
N VAL A 40 2.50 -9.44 22.26
CA VAL A 40 3.78 -8.72 22.26
C VAL A 40 4.09 -8.17 23.67
N ASN A 41 3.10 -7.56 24.33
CA ASN A 41 3.25 -7.02 25.67
C ASN A 41 3.49 -8.13 26.72
N ALA A 42 2.79 -9.25 26.63
CA ALA A 42 2.98 -10.38 27.53
C ALA A 42 4.40 -10.98 27.38
N LEU A 43 4.85 -11.22 26.15
CA LEU A 43 6.20 -11.71 25.87
C LEU A 43 7.27 -10.71 26.34
N TYR A 44 7.07 -9.42 26.04
CA TYR A 44 7.96 -8.35 26.48
C TYR A 44 8.12 -8.32 28.00
N ARG A 45 7.02 -8.35 28.75
CA ARG A 45 7.05 -8.36 30.24
C ARG A 45 7.74 -9.59 30.79
N ARG A 46 7.49 -10.77 30.20
CA ARG A 46 8.09 -12.04 30.62
C ARG A 46 9.61 -12.01 30.46
N ILE A 47 10.13 -11.52 29.33
CA ILE A 47 11.57 -11.45 29.08
C ILE A 47 12.21 -10.27 29.80
N LYS A 48 11.52 -9.14 29.97
CA LYS A 48 11.98 -8.01 30.81
C LYS A 48 12.28 -8.46 32.24
N GLY A 49 11.49 -9.37 32.78
CA GLY A 49 11.70 -9.97 34.12
C GLY A 49 12.75 -11.08 34.16
N ASN A 50 13.35 -11.48 33.04
CA ASN A 50 14.31 -12.57 32.95
C ASN A 50 15.56 -12.18 32.15
N PRO A 51 16.59 -11.59 32.77
CA PRO A 51 17.78 -11.10 32.06
C PRO A 51 18.65 -12.22 31.43
N ALA A 52 18.39 -13.50 31.74
CA ALA A 52 19.05 -14.63 31.07
C ALA A 52 18.55 -14.89 29.65
N ARG A 53 17.43 -14.29 29.26
CA ARG A 53 16.84 -14.39 27.92
C ARG A 53 16.95 -13.04 27.20
N ARG A 54 17.16 -13.06 25.90
CA ARG A 54 17.14 -11.85 25.07
C ARG A 54 15.92 -11.81 24.16
N LEU A 55 15.41 -10.60 23.92
CA LEU A 55 14.36 -10.34 22.96
C LEU A 55 14.83 -9.25 22.00
N ARG A 56 14.85 -9.55 20.71
CA ARG A 56 14.93 -8.53 19.65
C ARG A 56 13.59 -8.43 18.97
N ILE A 57 13.03 -7.22 18.91
CA ILE A 57 11.81 -6.91 18.16
C ILE A 57 12.21 -6.24 16.86
N VAL A 58 11.82 -6.82 15.72
CA VAL A 58 12.04 -6.24 14.38
C VAL A 58 10.69 -5.86 13.80
N THR A 59 10.50 -4.59 13.52
CA THR A 59 9.18 -4.05 13.14
C THR A 59 9.28 -2.72 12.39
N ALA A 60 8.16 -2.09 12.18
CA ALA A 60 8.04 -0.71 11.71
C ALA A 60 6.76 -0.08 12.24
N LEU A 61 6.72 1.24 12.26
CA LEU A 61 5.55 2.05 12.56
C LEU A 61 4.84 1.58 13.84
N SER A 62 5.56 1.66 14.96
CA SER A 62 5.01 1.41 16.30
C SER A 62 4.13 2.57 16.71
N LEU A 63 2.80 2.32 16.72
CA LEU A 63 1.78 3.33 16.95
C LEU A 63 1.42 3.43 18.44
N GLU A 64 1.29 4.66 18.93
CA GLU A 64 0.90 4.98 20.31
C GLU A 64 -0.24 6.00 20.33
N LYS A 65 -1.08 5.88 21.34
CA LYS A 65 -2.09 6.90 21.65
C LYS A 65 -1.39 8.20 22.07
N PRO A 66 -1.92 9.38 21.67
CA PRO A 66 -1.37 10.64 22.13
C PRO A 66 -1.55 10.80 23.65
N VAL A 67 -0.50 11.29 24.31
CA VAL A 67 -0.48 11.55 25.76
C VAL A 67 -0.17 13.02 25.99
N GLY A 68 -0.97 13.68 26.83
CA GLY A 68 -0.74 15.07 27.22
C GLY A 68 0.54 15.23 28.07
N LYS A 69 1.33 16.25 27.75
CA LYS A 69 2.59 16.56 28.45
C LYS A 69 2.37 17.35 29.75
N SER A 70 1.27 18.10 29.84
CA SER A 70 0.85 18.85 31.03
C SER A 70 -0.47 18.30 31.57
N GLU A 71 -0.85 18.70 32.79
CA GLU A 71 -2.13 18.34 33.39
C GLU A 71 -3.31 18.86 32.55
N LEU A 72 -3.23 20.09 32.07
CA LEU A 72 -4.26 20.68 31.21
C LEU A 72 -4.40 19.91 29.88
N GLU A 73 -3.28 19.57 29.25
CA GLU A 73 -3.30 18.75 28.04
C GLU A 73 -3.89 17.37 28.28
N ARG A 74 -3.58 16.72 29.41
CA ARG A 74 -4.18 15.43 29.77
C ARG A 74 -5.68 15.51 29.93
N HIS A 75 -6.19 16.48 30.71
CA HIS A 75 -7.62 16.69 30.87
C HIS A 75 -8.35 16.92 29.54
N PHE A 76 -7.72 17.56 28.57
CA PHE A 76 -8.27 17.76 27.23
C PHE A 76 -8.20 16.50 26.37
N LEU A 77 -7.05 15.80 26.36
CA LEU A 77 -6.80 14.68 25.47
C LEU A 77 -7.42 13.37 25.94
N GLU A 78 -7.46 13.08 27.25
CA GLU A 78 -7.96 11.82 27.78
C GLU A 78 -9.37 11.44 27.30
N PRO A 79 -10.38 12.33 27.35
CA PRO A 79 -11.72 12.01 26.82
C PRO A 79 -11.72 11.75 25.31
N LEU A 80 -10.89 12.48 24.55
CA LEU A 80 -10.75 12.29 23.11
C LEU A 80 -10.09 10.94 22.81
N VAL A 81 -9.00 10.62 23.51
CA VAL A 81 -8.26 9.36 23.36
C VAL A 81 -9.16 8.17 23.71
N ALA A 82 -9.89 8.23 24.83
CA ALA A 82 -10.80 7.17 25.22
C ALA A 82 -11.89 6.91 24.15
N ARG A 83 -12.40 7.98 23.53
CA ARG A 83 -13.43 7.85 22.48
C ARG A 83 -12.88 7.35 21.13
N VAL A 84 -11.67 7.80 20.75
CA VAL A 84 -11.10 7.52 19.42
C VAL A 84 -10.43 6.16 19.39
N PHE A 85 -9.68 5.82 20.43
CA PHE A 85 -8.86 4.60 20.47
C PHE A 85 -9.47 3.47 21.29
N GLU A 86 -10.56 3.74 22.03
CA GLU A 86 -11.28 2.76 22.84
C GLU A 86 -10.30 1.94 23.72
N ASP A 87 -10.40 0.60 23.67
CA ASP A 87 -9.58 -0.35 24.40
C ASP A 87 -8.26 -0.73 23.69
N TYR A 88 -7.83 0.01 22.64
CA TYR A 88 -6.55 -0.26 21.99
C TYR A 88 -5.41 -0.29 23.00
N PRO A 89 -4.66 -1.39 23.15
CA PRO A 89 -3.54 -1.49 24.07
C PRO A 89 -2.28 -0.89 23.42
N ASP A 90 -1.64 0.07 24.10
CA ASP A 90 -0.32 0.55 23.68
C ASP A 90 0.73 -0.54 23.82
N LEU A 91 1.82 -0.42 23.09
CA LEU A 91 2.98 -1.31 23.16
C LEU A 91 3.91 -0.91 24.31
N ASP A 92 4.13 -1.80 25.27
CA ASP A 92 4.94 -1.52 26.47
C ASP A 92 6.39 -1.20 26.12
N TYR A 93 6.97 -1.88 25.12
CA TYR A 93 8.34 -1.61 24.69
C TYR A 93 8.53 -0.19 24.13
N VAL A 94 7.49 0.36 23.50
CA VAL A 94 7.56 1.72 22.94
C VAL A 94 7.67 2.76 24.05
N LYS A 95 6.91 2.58 25.14
CA LYS A 95 6.98 3.45 26.33
C LYS A 95 8.37 3.45 26.94
N ASP A 96 8.98 2.28 27.07
CA ASP A 96 10.33 2.14 27.64
C ASP A 96 11.40 2.67 26.66
N LEU A 97 11.26 2.44 25.35
CA LEU A 97 12.16 2.99 24.32
C LEU A 97 12.17 4.53 24.33
N ARG A 98 10.97 5.15 24.36
CA ARG A 98 10.85 6.62 24.42
C ARG A 98 11.45 7.21 25.69
N ALA A 99 11.29 6.51 26.79
CA ALA A 99 11.81 6.94 28.09
C ALA A 99 13.29 6.62 28.30
N GLY A 100 13.96 5.99 27.31
CA GLY A 100 15.35 5.54 27.43
C GLY A 100 15.57 4.47 28.52
N ARG A 101 14.55 3.65 28.78
CA ARG A 101 14.55 2.63 29.85
C ARG A 101 14.44 1.20 29.35
N LEU A 102 14.75 0.96 28.06
CA LEU A 102 14.81 -0.42 27.57
C LEU A 102 15.84 -1.23 28.36
N PRO A 103 15.47 -2.41 28.88
CA PRO A 103 16.41 -3.32 29.54
C PRO A 103 17.53 -3.76 28.57
N ALA A 104 18.73 -4.02 29.12
CA ALA A 104 19.90 -4.40 28.32
C ALA A 104 19.74 -5.72 27.54
N ASN A 105 18.79 -6.57 27.94
CA ASN A 105 18.45 -7.82 27.25
C ASN A 105 17.35 -7.66 26.20
N ILE A 106 16.86 -6.43 25.95
CA ILE A 106 15.82 -6.14 24.96
C ILE A 106 16.31 -5.12 23.94
N GLU A 107 16.14 -5.43 22.66
CA GLU A 107 16.50 -4.59 21.54
C GLU A 107 15.28 -4.39 20.62
N VAL A 108 15.06 -3.15 20.15
CA VAL A 108 14.01 -2.82 19.19
C VAL A 108 14.67 -2.24 17.95
N ARG A 109 14.38 -2.83 16.79
CA ARG A 109 14.83 -2.37 15.47
C ARG A 109 13.63 -2.04 14.60
N GLU A 110 13.59 -0.83 14.09
CA GLU A 110 12.55 -0.40 13.16
C GLU A 110 13.12 -0.03 11.79
N PHE A 111 12.43 -0.43 10.72
CA PHE A 111 12.78 -0.03 9.35
C PHE A 111 11.92 1.14 8.84
N PHE A 112 10.93 1.59 9.61
CA PHE A 112 10.13 2.79 9.35
C PHE A 112 9.60 3.33 10.68
N MET A 113 9.97 4.56 11.02
CA MET A 113 9.53 5.24 12.23
C MET A 113 8.33 6.14 11.95
N LYS A 114 7.47 6.35 12.93
CA LYS A 114 6.46 7.41 12.85
C LYS A 114 7.17 8.76 12.73
N THR A 115 6.77 9.55 11.74
CA THR A 115 7.44 10.78 11.34
C THR A 115 7.74 11.72 12.51
N GLY A 116 9.01 11.99 12.74
CA GLY A 116 9.51 12.92 13.75
C GLY A 116 9.53 12.40 15.20
N ASP A 117 8.93 11.25 15.47
CA ASP A 117 8.71 10.76 16.84
C ASP A 117 10.00 10.36 17.58
N TYR A 118 11.04 10.00 16.85
CA TYR A 118 12.31 9.53 17.41
C TYR A 118 13.50 10.46 17.14
N LEU A 119 13.24 11.71 16.74
CA LEU A 119 14.28 12.73 16.67
C LEU A 119 14.89 12.94 18.07
N GLY A 120 16.21 12.85 18.16
CA GLY A 120 16.94 12.95 19.43
C GLY A 120 16.93 11.70 20.31
N ASN A 121 16.24 10.59 19.93
CA ASN A 121 16.30 9.32 20.64
C ASN A 121 17.48 8.49 20.12
N ALA A 122 18.62 8.51 20.82
CA ALA A 122 19.85 7.84 20.38
C ALA A 122 19.67 6.34 20.14
N THR A 123 18.94 5.64 21.00
CA THR A 123 18.71 4.19 20.88
C THR A 123 17.91 3.85 19.62
N ALA A 124 16.82 4.57 19.36
CA ALA A 124 16.03 4.36 18.15
C ALA A 124 16.82 4.70 16.89
N GLN A 125 17.57 5.82 16.89
CA GLN A 125 18.39 6.23 15.76
C GLN A 125 19.52 5.23 15.43
N GLN A 126 20.16 4.66 16.44
CA GLN A 126 21.21 3.63 16.27
C GLN A 126 20.67 2.30 15.77
N ASN A 127 19.44 1.95 16.14
CA ASN A 127 18.79 0.68 15.81
C ASN A 127 17.89 0.77 14.57
N TYR A 128 17.87 1.88 13.87
CA TYR A 128 17.14 2.03 12.62
C TYR A 128 17.76 1.17 11.51
N ILE A 129 16.92 0.43 10.80
CA ILE A 129 17.32 -0.36 9.63
C ILE A 129 16.94 0.42 8.38
N SER A 130 17.94 1.01 7.70
CA SER A 130 17.70 1.67 6.41
C SER A 130 17.52 0.61 5.32
N THR A 131 16.28 0.32 5.00
CA THR A 131 15.94 -0.64 3.94
C THR A 131 14.78 -0.15 3.10
N ASN A 132 14.77 -0.55 1.84
CA ASN A 132 13.62 -0.40 0.97
C ASN A 132 12.54 -1.41 1.38
N TYR A 133 11.29 -1.00 1.40
CA TYR A 133 10.20 -1.86 1.88
C TYR A 133 10.10 -3.21 1.14
N THR A 134 10.39 -3.23 -0.14
CA THR A 134 10.42 -4.45 -0.95
C THR A 134 11.44 -5.49 -0.47
N PHE A 135 12.47 -5.06 0.27
CA PHE A 135 13.54 -5.95 0.75
C PHE A 135 13.43 -6.32 2.23
N VAL A 136 12.41 -5.84 2.91
CA VAL A 136 12.22 -6.07 4.36
C VAL A 136 12.20 -7.56 4.69
N ALA A 137 11.49 -8.40 3.93
CA ALA A 137 11.44 -9.84 4.18
C ALA A 137 12.82 -10.50 4.14
N ARG A 138 13.69 -10.08 3.21
CA ARG A 138 15.09 -10.51 3.13
C ARG A 138 15.88 -10.06 4.36
N ASP A 139 15.73 -8.79 4.72
CA ASP A 139 16.52 -8.18 5.78
C ASP A 139 16.10 -8.67 7.17
N MET A 140 14.83 -9.02 7.35
CA MET A 140 14.35 -9.71 8.56
C MET A 140 15.01 -11.09 8.75
N ALA A 141 15.21 -11.84 7.66
CA ALA A 141 15.95 -13.11 7.73
C ALA A 141 17.40 -12.89 8.20
N VAL A 142 18.09 -11.84 7.71
CA VAL A 142 19.44 -11.45 8.16
C VAL A 142 19.46 -11.10 9.65
N GLN A 143 18.35 -10.58 10.21
CA GLN A 143 18.24 -10.30 11.64
C GLN A 143 18.13 -11.57 12.51
N GLY A 144 17.99 -12.75 11.88
CA GLY A 144 17.86 -14.02 12.58
C GLY A 144 16.47 -14.26 13.17
N MET A 145 15.42 -13.72 12.53
CA MET A 145 14.04 -13.86 13.00
C MET A 145 13.64 -15.33 13.12
N ASN A 146 13.14 -15.72 14.30
CA ASN A 146 12.68 -17.07 14.62
C ASN A 146 11.22 -17.13 15.09
N VAL A 147 10.58 -15.98 15.29
CA VAL A 147 9.13 -15.87 15.54
C VAL A 147 8.56 -14.77 14.65
N LEU A 148 7.48 -15.06 13.93
CA LEU A 148 6.65 -14.08 13.25
C LEU A 148 5.26 -14.10 13.90
N ALA A 149 4.84 -13.01 14.53
CA ALA A 149 3.53 -12.92 15.16
C ALA A 149 2.67 -11.81 14.55
N GLN A 150 1.42 -12.12 14.23
CA GLN A 150 0.50 -11.20 13.54
C GLN A 150 -0.92 -11.30 14.09
N ALA A 151 -1.59 -10.13 14.23
CA ALA A 151 -3.02 -10.08 14.46
C ALA A 151 -3.78 -10.43 13.17
N VAL A 152 -4.78 -11.28 13.25
CA VAL A 152 -5.55 -11.80 12.11
C VAL A 152 -7.05 -11.65 12.33
N GLY A 153 -7.78 -11.40 11.24
CA GLY A 153 -9.23 -11.52 11.20
C GLY A 153 -9.64 -13.00 11.12
N ALA A 154 -10.84 -13.34 11.61
CA ALA A 154 -11.35 -14.71 11.56
C ALA A 154 -12.80 -14.74 11.06
N ARG A 155 -13.16 -15.82 10.33
CA ARG A 155 -14.51 -16.13 9.86
C ARG A 155 -14.77 -17.62 9.97
N GLY A 156 -15.99 -18.01 10.33
CA GLY A 156 -16.35 -19.40 10.56
C GLY A 156 -15.80 -19.95 11.87
N GLU A 157 -16.07 -21.23 12.11
CA GLU A 157 -15.65 -21.97 13.30
C GLU A 157 -15.35 -23.44 12.94
N GLY A 158 -14.60 -24.14 13.78
CA GLY A 158 -14.22 -25.54 13.54
C GLY A 158 -13.53 -25.74 12.19
N ASP A 159 -13.98 -26.74 11.44
CA ASP A 159 -13.42 -27.07 10.12
C ASP A 159 -13.67 -25.98 9.05
N ALA A 160 -14.65 -25.11 9.29
CA ALA A 160 -14.95 -23.97 8.41
C ALA A 160 -14.18 -22.69 8.79
N LEU A 161 -13.27 -22.74 9.76
CA LEU A 161 -12.47 -21.60 10.17
C LEU A 161 -11.55 -21.16 9.03
N ARG A 162 -11.67 -19.87 8.66
CA ARG A 162 -10.74 -19.18 7.78
C ARG A 162 -10.14 -18.01 8.53
N LEU A 163 -8.87 -17.74 8.27
CA LEU A 163 -8.15 -16.62 8.83
C LEU A 163 -7.78 -15.64 7.73
N SER A 164 -7.77 -14.36 8.07
CA SER A 164 -7.33 -13.32 7.15
C SER A 164 -6.15 -12.59 7.73
N LEU A 165 -5.08 -12.44 6.95
CA LEU A 165 -3.95 -11.59 7.28
C LEU A 165 -4.35 -10.10 7.36
N SER A 166 -5.58 -9.79 6.90
CA SER A 166 -6.24 -8.50 7.09
C SER A 166 -5.39 -7.32 6.58
N SER A 167 -4.90 -6.49 7.47
CA SER A 167 -4.08 -5.32 7.13
C SER A 167 -2.71 -5.66 6.56
N ASN A 168 -2.12 -6.79 6.92
CA ASN A 168 -0.69 -7.02 6.69
C ASN A 168 -0.39 -8.32 5.95
N THR A 169 -0.71 -8.33 4.68
CA THR A 169 -0.24 -9.32 3.70
C THR A 169 1.14 -8.97 3.14
N ASP A 170 1.53 -7.75 3.29
CA ASP A 170 2.67 -7.03 2.70
C ASP A 170 3.97 -7.84 2.68
N VAL A 171 4.55 -8.19 3.85
CA VAL A 171 5.81 -8.95 3.94
C VAL A 171 5.63 -10.36 4.50
N THR A 172 4.49 -10.68 5.09
CA THR A 172 4.26 -11.94 5.82
C THR A 172 4.46 -13.17 4.94
N PHE A 173 3.89 -13.18 3.73
CA PHE A 173 4.06 -14.30 2.81
C PHE A 173 5.51 -14.51 2.38
N GLU A 174 6.25 -13.42 2.11
CA GLU A 174 7.65 -13.51 1.70
C GLU A 174 8.54 -13.99 2.82
N VAL A 175 8.31 -13.52 4.04
CA VAL A 175 9.04 -13.96 5.24
C VAL A 175 8.87 -15.47 5.43
N VAL A 176 7.62 -15.95 5.44
CA VAL A 176 7.31 -17.39 5.63
C VAL A 176 7.90 -18.23 4.47
N ARG A 177 7.70 -17.78 3.22
CA ARG A 177 8.24 -18.46 2.04
C ARG A 177 9.76 -18.57 2.08
N ASN A 178 10.45 -17.46 2.39
CA ASN A 178 11.90 -17.40 2.42
C ASN A 178 12.48 -18.25 3.54
N ALA A 179 11.87 -18.23 4.74
CA ALA A 179 12.29 -19.07 5.87
C ALA A 179 12.14 -20.57 5.53
N ARG A 180 10.98 -20.96 4.98
CA ARG A 180 10.73 -22.35 4.55
C ARG A 180 11.69 -22.81 3.46
N ALA A 181 11.95 -21.97 2.47
CA ALA A 181 12.90 -22.29 1.38
C ALA A 181 14.34 -22.43 1.87
N ALA A 182 14.74 -21.64 2.88
CA ALA A 182 16.08 -21.70 3.50
C ALA A 182 16.21 -22.79 4.57
N GLY A 183 15.13 -23.48 4.94
CA GLY A 183 15.12 -24.40 6.08
C GLY A 183 15.39 -23.72 7.43
N THR A 184 15.17 -22.41 7.53
CA THR A 184 15.37 -21.64 8.77
C THR A 184 14.19 -21.88 9.70
N PRO A 185 14.42 -22.28 10.96
CA PRO A 185 13.35 -22.43 11.94
C PRO A 185 12.62 -21.10 12.14
N LEU A 186 11.30 -21.11 11.92
CA LEU A 186 10.43 -19.97 12.11
C LEU A 186 9.10 -20.45 12.67
N VAL A 187 8.71 -19.92 13.83
CA VAL A 187 7.38 -20.14 14.41
C VAL A 187 6.45 -19.01 13.95
N VAL A 188 5.39 -19.36 13.22
CA VAL A 188 4.40 -18.41 12.71
C VAL A 188 3.18 -18.40 13.60
N VAL A 189 2.87 -17.27 14.22
CA VAL A 189 1.80 -17.11 15.21
C VAL A 189 0.71 -16.20 14.69
N GLY A 190 -0.50 -16.73 14.55
CA GLY A 190 -1.70 -15.95 14.28
C GLY A 190 -2.47 -15.65 15.57
N VAL A 191 -2.72 -14.38 15.86
CA VAL A 191 -3.51 -13.96 17.03
C VAL A 191 -4.83 -13.41 16.57
N ILE A 192 -5.93 -14.09 16.90
CA ILE A 192 -7.26 -13.68 16.44
C ILE A 192 -7.67 -12.39 17.16
N ASN A 193 -7.86 -11.34 16.36
CA ASN A 193 -8.52 -10.11 16.80
C ASN A 193 -9.81 -9.93 15.98
N ARG A 194 -10.97 -10.09 16.60
CA ARG A 194 -12.28 -10.01 15.95
C ARG A 194 -12.65 -8.60 15.46
N GLN A 195 -11.89 -7.57 15.84
CA GLN A 195 -12.04 -6.22 15.32
C GLN A 195 -11.28 -6.00 13.99
N MET A 196 -10.35 -6.89 13.64
CA MET A 196 -9.67 -6.82 12.34
C MET A 196 -10.65 -7.16 11.20
N PRO A 197 -10.76 -6.33 10.15
CA PRO A 197 -11.55 -6.66 8.96
C PRO A 197 -11.07 -7.97 8.33
N PHE A 198 -11.99 -8.88 8.01
CA PHE A 198 -11.66 -10.07 7.23
C PHE A 198 -11.55 -9.68 5.75
N MET A 199 -10.34 -9.58 5.24
CA MET A 199 -10.08 -9.33 3.81
C MET A 199 -10.01 -10.66 3.05
N PRO A 200 -10.73 -10.76 1.92
CA PRO A 200 -10.73 -11.96 1.06
C PRO A 200 -9.50 -12.03 0.16
N ASN A 201 -9.55 -12.88 -0.85
CA ASN A 201 -8.53 -13.07 -1.89
C ASN A 201 -7.18 -13.50 -1.29
N THR A 202 -6.08 -12.82 -1.62
CA THR A 202 -4.73 -13.18 -1.15
C THR A 202 -4.61 -13.18 0.38
N ALA A 203 -5.35 -12.32 1.07
CA ALA A 203 -5.31 -12.25 2.53
C ALA A 203 -6.02 -13.41 3.24
N ASP A 204 -6.93 -14.13 2.57
CA ASP A 204 -7.67 -15.27 3.12
C ASP A 204 -6.80 -16.52 3.11
N VAL A 205 -6.41 -17.00 4.29
CA VAL A 205 -5.52 -18.13 4.48
C VAL A 205 -6.18 -19.24 5.30
N SER A 206 -5.74 -20.47 5.06
CA SER A 206 -6.12 -21.62 5.86
C SER A 206 -5.41 -21.57 7.22
N PRO A 207 -6.00 -22.15 8.30
CA PRO A 207 -5.35 -22.23 9.61
C PRO A 207 -3.95 -22.87 9.59
N ASP A 208 -3.69 -23.80 8.68
CA ASP A 208 -2.38 -24.47 8.52
C ASP A 208 -1.26 -23.56 7.99
N PHE A 209 -1.57 -22.31 7.65
CA PHE A 209 -0.56 -21.27 7.42
C PHE A 209 0.27 -20.96 8.67
N PHE A 210 -0.34 -21.12 9.86
CA PHE A 210 0.24 -20.83 11.16
C PHE A 210 0.68 -22.10 11.89
N ASP A 211 1.74 -22.01 12.70
CA ASP A 211 2.15 -23.05 13.63
C ASP A 211 1.36 -22.96 14.94
N VAL A 212 1.05 -21.71 15.37
CA VAL A 212 0.26 -21.42 16.57
C VAL A 212 -0.85 -20.44 16.25
N ILE A 213 -2.06 -20.73 16.73
CA ILE A 213 -3.21 -19.83 16.64
C ILE A 213 -3.70 -19.53 18.06
N VAL A 214 -3.62 -18.23 18.43
CA VAL A 214 -4.11 -17.75 19.73
C VAL A 214 -5.56 -17.31 19.58
N THR A 215 -6.43 -17.96 20.36
CA THR A 215 -7.90 -17.74 20.32
C THR A 215 -8.42 -16.99 21.54
N ASP A 216 -7.55 -16.53 22.43
CA ASP A 216 -7.89 -15.80 23.67
C ASP A 216 -8.79 -14.59 23.35
N PRO A 217 -10.00 -14.50 23.94
CA PRO A 217 -10.86 -13.33 23.77
C PRO A 217 -10.19 -12.01 24.19
N ALA A 218 -9.26 -12.04 25.14
CA ALA A 218 -8.49 -10.87 25.59
C ALA A 218 -7.53 -10.33 24.52
N ALA A 219 -7.28 -11.10 23.46
CA ALA A 219 -6.53 -10.62 22.28
C ALA A 219 -7.36 -9.71 21.36
N THR A 220 -8.69 -9.71 21.52
CA THR A 220 -9.59 -8.84 20.74
C THR A 220 -9.65 -7.45 21.36
N HIS A 221 -9.29 -6.44 20.57
CA HIS A 221 -9.29 -5.03 20.95
C HIS A 221 -9.54 -4.14 19.73
N ALA A 222 -9.87 -2.87 19.95
CA ALA A 222 -10.03 -1.89 18.89
C ALA A 222 -8.75 -1.77 18.04
N VAL A 223 -8.93 -1.60 16.73
CA VAL A 223 -7.82 -1.33 15.80
C VAL A 223 -7.39 0.13 15.96
N PHE A 224 -6.09 0.40 15.94
CA PHE A 224 -5.58 1.77 16.03
C PHE A 224 -6.15 2.63 14.91
N ALA A 225 -6.88 3.66 15.27
CA ALA A 225 -7.61 4.53 14.34
C ALA A 225 -7.18 6.00 14.53
N PRO A 226 -6.14 6.47 13.80
CA PRO A 226 -5.74 7.87 13.91
C PRO A 226 -6.86 8.77 13.37
N PRO A 227 -7.10 9.92 14.01
CA PRO A 227 -8.03 10.91 13.46
C PRO A 227 -7.48 11.48 12.15
N ASN A 228 -8.39 11.88 11.25
CA ASN A 228 -8.00 12.55 10.02
C ASN A 228 -7.26 13.86 10.33
N SER A 229 -6.18 14.10 9.61
CA SER A 229 -5.44 15.35 9.69
C SER A 229 -6.25 16.50 9.06
N LYS A 230 -6.07 17.72 9.58
CA LYS A 230 -6.65 18.90 8.96
C LYS A 230 -6.02 19.11 7.58
N VAL A 231 -6.85 19.21 6.54
CA VAL A 231 -6.44 19.59 5.19
C VAL A 231 -6.38 21.11 5.08
N SER A 232 -5.22 21.67 4.73
CA SER A 232 -5.04 23.11 4.54
C SER A 232 -5.45 23.55 3.14
N THR A 233 -5.58 24.87 2.93
CA THR A 233 -5.81 25.44 1.58
C THR A 233 -4.69 25.09 0.61
N ALA A 234 -3.43 25.08 1.08
CA ALA A 234 -2.28 24.66 0.29
C ALA A 234 -2.40 23.18 -0.14
N ASP A 235 -2.83 22.28 0.77
CA ASP A 235 -3.03 20.88 0.42
C ASP A 235 -4.13 20.70 -0.64
N TYR A 236 -5.23 21.46 -0.55
CA TYR A 236 -6.28 21.43 -1.58
C TYR A 236 -5.78 21.95 -2.93
N ALA A 237 -4.96 23.00 -2.96
CA ALA A 237 -4.35 23.48 -4.20
C ALA A 237 -3.44 22.42 -4.84
N ILE A 238 -2.56 21.79 -4.02
CA ILE A 238 -1.73 20.67 -4.46
C ILE A 238 -2.59 19.52 -5.00
N GLY A 239 -3.67 19.17 -4.29
CA GLY A 239 -4.61 18.11 -4.69
C GLY A 239 -5.28 18.41 -6.03
N LEU A 240 -5.69 19.66 -6.28
CA LEU A 240 -6.26 20.11 -7.56
C LEU A 240 -5.24 20.00 -8.70
N HIS A 241 -4.01 20.49 -8.49
CA HIS A 241 -2.94 20.34 -9.47
C HIS A 241 -2.63 18.88 -9.79
N ALA A 242 -2.49 18.03 -8.74
CA ALA A 242 -2.19 16.61 -8.90
C ALA A 242 -3.33 15.85 -9.62
N SER A 243 -4.58 16.11 -9.23
CA SER A 243 -5.75 15.45 -9.82
C SER A 243 -5.91 15.75 -11.32
N SER A 244 -5.47 16.93 -11.78
CA SER A 244 -5.50 17.32 -13.19
C SER A 244 -4.47 16.60 -14.07
N LEU A 245 -3.61 15.78 -13.49
CA LEU A 245 -2.65 14.94 -14.22
C LEU A 245 -3.10 13.47 -14.29
N VAL A 246 -4.23 13.12 -13.68
CA VAL A 246 -4.75 11.76 -13.63
C VAL A 246 -5.60 11.47 -14.87
N THR A 247 -5.16 10.51 -15.68
CA THR A 247 -5.85 10.09 -16.90
C THR A 247 -6.95 9.07 -16.60
N ASP A 248 -8.13 9.22 -17.21
CA ASP A 248 -9.21 8.22 -17.12
C ASP A 248 -8.77 6.86 -17.67
N GLY A 249 -9.17 5.79 -17.03
CA GLY A 249 -8.71 4.43 -17.34
C GLY A 249 -7.30 4.11 -16.82
N GLY A 250 -6.65 5.04 -16.12
CA GLY A 250 -5.30 4.89 -15.56
C GLY A 250 -5.25 4.13 -14.24
N THR A 251 -4.04 4.09 -13.67
CA THR A 251 -3.74 3.50 -12.36
C THR A 251 -3.34 4.59 -11.38
N LEU A 252 -3.83 4.52 -10.16
CA LEU A 252 -3.59 5.50 -9.11
C LEU A 252 -2.87 4.88 -7.92
N GLN A 253 -1.82 5.55 -7.44
CA GLN A 253 -1.21 5.34 -6.13
C GLN A 253 -1.23 6.66 -5.36
N ILE A 254 -1.73 6.64 -4.12
CA ILE A 254 -1.71 7.77 -3.19
C ILE A 254 -1.24 7.31 -1.81
N GLY A 255 -0.61 8.23 -1.08
CA GLY A 255 -0.20 8.02 0.31
C GLY A 255 -1.26 8.46 1.32
N ILE A 256 -0.96 8.21 2.60
CA ILE A 256 -1.76 8.67 3.74
C ILE A 256 -1.52 10.16 4.04
N GLY A 257 -2.47 10.79 4.75
CA GLY A 257 -2.35 12.14 5.28
C GLY A 257 -3.13 13.18 4.50
N ALA A 258 -2.99 14.45 4.91
CA ALA A 258 -3.78 15.57 4.38
C ALA A 258 -3.70 15.71 2.84
N LEU A 259 -2.53 15.50 2.25
CA LEU A 259 -2.36 15.54 0.79
C LEU A 259 -3.10 14.40 0.09
N GLY A 260 -3.06 13.19 0.64
CA GLY A 260 -3.82 12.04 0.10
C GLY A 260 -5.34 12.31 0.12
N ASP A 261 -5.84 12.86 1.23
CA ASP A 261 -7.25 13.23 1.37
C ASP A 261 -7.63 14.37 0.41
N ALA A 262 -6.75 15.36 0.23
CA ALA A 262 -6.95 16.46 -0.72
C ALA A 262 -7.03 15.98 -2.17
N ILE A 263 -6.17 15.03 -2.56
CA ILE A 263 -6.19 14.41 -3.90
C ILE A 263 -7.49 13.65 -4.13
N ALA A 264 -7.88 12.81 -3.17
CA ALA A 264 -9.13 12.05 -3.27
C ALA A 264 -10.34 12.98 -3.43
N GLN A 265 -10.40 14.05 -2.63
CA GLN A 265 -11.44 15.07 -2.74
C GLN A 265 -11.40 15.80 -4.09
N ALA A 266 -10.22 16.18 -4.57
CA ALA A 266 -10.08 16.87 -5.87
C ALA A 266 -10.54 15.99 -7.04
N LEU A 267 -10.25 14.69 -7.02
CA LEU A 267 -10.75 13.72 -8.02
C LEU A 267 -12.28 13.59 -7.96
N ILE A 268 -12.87 13.59 -6.77
CA ILE A 268 -14.34 13.57 -6.60
C ILE A 268 -14.97 14.86 -7.13
N VAL A 269 -14.38 16.02 -6.84
CA VAL A 269 -14.87 17.32 -7.35
C VAL A 269 -14.75 17.37 -8.87
N ARG A 270 -13.63 16.90 -9.43
CA ARG A 270 -13.44 16.79 -10.89
C ARG A 270 -14.55 15.95 -11.54
N ASP A 271 -14.90 14.82 -10.94
CA ASP A 271 -15.90 13.91 -11.50
C ASP A 271 -17.33 14.45 -11.37
N ARG A 272 -17.68 15.02 -10.22
CA ARG A 272 -19.07 15.39 -9.89
C ARG A 272 -19.40 16.84 -10.15
N HIS A 273 -18.40 17.74 -10.06
CA HIS A 273 -18.54 19.20 -10.12
C HIS A 273 -17.55 19.80 -11.14
N GLY A 274 -17.54 19.29 -12.38
CA GLY A 274 -16.54 19.64 -13.38
C GLY A 274 -16.45 21.13 -13.72
N ALA A 275 -17.55 21.88 -13.69
CA ALA A 275 -17.54 23.32 -13.96
C ALA A 275 -16.82 24.10 -12.84
N GLU A 276 -17.11 23.78 -11.57
CA GLU A 276 -16.43 24.36 -10.41
C GLU A 276 -14.97 23.95 -10.35
N TYR A 277 -14.68 22.68 -10.63
CA TYR A 277 -13.31 22.17 -10.73
C TYR A 277 -12.50 22.95 -11.77
N PHE A 278 -13.03 23.13 -12.98
CA PHE A 278 -12.39 23.90 -14.05
C PHE A 278 -12.13 25.33 -13.59
N ARG A 279 -13.14 26.03 -13.08
CA ARG A 279 -13.05 27.43 -12.67
C ARG A 279 -11.99 27.65 -11.57
N ILE A 280 -11.93 26.74 -10.58
CA ILE A 280 -10.95 26.85 -9.50
C ILE A 280 -9.54 26.56 -10.05
N LEU A 281 -9.38 25.50 -10.83
CA LEU A 281 -8.07 25.11 -11.37
C LEU A 281 -7.52 26.20 -12.30
N ASP A 282 -8.35 26.78 -13.17
CA ASP A 282 -7.99 27.89 -14.06
C ASP A 282 -7.48 29.10 -13.28
N SER A 283 -8.12 29.41 -12.14
CA SER A 283 -7.71 30.53 -11.28
C SER A 283 -6.36 30.35 -10.58
N ILE A 284 -5.89 29.10 -10.42
CA ILE A 284 -4.62 28.76 -9.75
C ILE A 284 -3.53 28.26 -10.71
N CYS A 285 -3.82 28.20 -12.02
CA CYS A 285 -2.87 27.79 -13.06
C CYS A 285 -2.49 28.98 -13.95
N PRO A 286 -1.51 29.81 -13.57
CA PRO A 286 -1.16 31.01 -14.33
C PRO A 286 -0.66 30.70 -15.75
N ASP A 287 -0.08 29.53 -15.96
CA ASP A 287 0.41 29.06 -17.28
C ASP A 287 -0.67 28.37 -18.13
N GLY A 288 -1.93 28.40 -17.67
CA GLY A 288 -3.06 27.77 -18.33
C GLY A 288 -3.20 26.27 -18.07
N LEU A 289 -4.17 25.65 -18.76
CA LEU A 289 -4.60 24.26 -18.52
C LEU A 289 -4.18 23.30 -19.64
N ALA A 290 -3.27 23.70 -20.52
CA ALA A 290 -2.77 22.82 -21.58
C ALA A 290 -2.14 21.53 -21.01
N GLY A 291 -2.54 20.38 -21.56
CA GLY A 291 -2.07 19.07 -21.09
C GLY A 291 -2.66 18.61 -19.75
N ARG A 292 -3.71 19.28 -19.25
CA ARG A 292 -4.45 18.85 -18.05
C ARG A 292 -5.66 18.00 -18.39
N GLU A 293 -5.93 17.04 -17.55
CA GLU A 293 -7.10 16.16 -17.61
C GLU A 293 -8.25 16.77 -16.80
N LEU A 294 -9.28 17.25 -17.48
CA LEU A 294 -10.38 18.00 -16.86
C LEU A 294 -11.71 17.23 -16.87
N GLY A 295 -11.79 16.17 -17.68
CA GLY A 295 -13.01 15.40 -17.88
C GLY A 295 -13.33 14.46 -16.73
N ARG A 296 -14.60 14.00 -16.70
CA ARG A 296 -15.09 12.97 -15.79
C ARG A 296 -14.43 11.63 -16.09
N PHE A 297 -14.51 10.72 -15.11
CA PHE A 297 -14.00 9.36 -15.25
C PHE A 297 -15.02 8.45 -15.94
N GLY A 298 -14.89 8.23 -17.25
CA GLY A 298 -15.74 7.33 -18.05
C GLY A 298 -15.41 5.85 -17.79
N GLN A 299 -14.14 5.48 -17.89
CA GLN A 299 -13.64 4.13 -17.60
C GLN A 299 -13.44 3.88 -16.09
N GLY A 300 -13.05 4.91 -15.35
CA GLY A 300 -12.64 4.84 -13.96
C GLY A 300 -11.17 4.45 -13.80
N LEU A 301 -10.70 4.41 -12.57
CA LEU A 301 -9.31 4.14 -12.20
C LEU A 301 -9.17 2.76 -11.54
N TYR A 302 -7.97 2.19 -11.62
CA TYR A 302 -7.50 1.08 -10.80
C TYR A 302 -6.60 1.60 -9.69
N GLY A 303 -6.85 1.19 -8.44
CA GLY A 303 -5.97 1.49 -7.31
C GLY A 303 -4.90 0.43 -7.16
N CYS A 304 -3.61 0.83 -7.19
CA CYS A 304 -2.48 -0.05 -6.87
C CYS A 304 -1.50 0.72 -6.00
N SER A 305 -1.54 0.47 -4.70
CA SER A 305 -0.85 1.29 -3.71
C SER A 305 -0.28 0.44 -2.58
N GLU A 306 0.86 0.84 -2.06
CA GLU A 306 1.43 0.27 -0.84
C GLU A 306 0.42 0.29 0.32
N MET A 307 -0.25 1.44 0.46
CA MET A 307 -1.27 1.63 1.48
C MET A 307 -2.68 1.72 0.88
N PHE A 308 -3.59 0.91 1.39
CA PHE A 308 -5.02 1.11 1.19
C PHE A 308 -5.54 2.07 2.26
N VAL A 309 -5.66 3.34 1.91
CA VAL A 309 -6.05 4.44 2.80
C VAL A 309 -7.51 4.85 2.58
N ASN A 310 -8.06 5.64 3.53
CA ASN A 310 -9.45 6.11 3.47
C ASN A 310 -9.77 6.85 2.17
N GLY A 311 -8.82 7.58 1.59
CA GLY A 311 -8.98 8.23 0.29
C GLY A 311 -9.40 7.27 -0.83
N PHE A 312 -8.80 6.08 -0.91
CA PHE A 312 -9.22 5.06 -1.87
C PHE A 312 -10.63 4.53 -1.61
N LEU A 313 -10.99 4.32 -0.33
CA LEU A 313 -12.35 3.90 0.02
C LEU A 313 -13.38 4.93 -0.45
N LYS A 314 -13.10 6.23 -0.26
CA LYS A 314 -13.96 7.33 -0.74
C LYS A 314 -14.03 7.38 -2.27
N LEU A 315 -12.94 7.08 -2.98
CA LEU A 315 -12.94 7.00 -4.44
C LEU A 315 -13.71 5.76 -4.96
N ILE A 316 -13.68 4.64 -4.24
CA ILE A 316 -14.52 3.46 -4.52
C ILE A 316 -16.00 3.82 -4.34
N GLU A 317 -16.37 4.41 -3.19
CA GLU A 317 -17.74 4.87 -2.91
C GLU A 317 -18.23 5.92 -3.90
N ALA A 318 -17.34 6.75 -4.42
CA ALA A 318 -17.64 7.72 -5.47
C ALA A 318 -17.78 7.11 -6.87
N GLY A 319 -17.41 5.83 -7.06
CA GLY A 319 -17.40 5.14 -8.34
C GLY A 319 -16.27 5.57 -9.27
N ILE A 320 -15.21 6.17 -8.75
CA ILE A 320 -14.02 6.57 -9.53
C ILE A 320 -13.03 5.40 -9.61
N ILE A 321 -12.75 4.72 -8.49
CA ILE A 321 -12.00 3.45 -8.49
C ILE A 321 -12.98 2.33 -8.83
N ARG A 322 -13.00 1.93 -10.11
CA ARG A 322 -13.90 0.89 -10.61
C ARG A 322 -13.34 0.10 -11.80
N ARG A 323 -12.18 0.51 -12.35
CA ARG A 323 -11.55 -0.23 -13.45
C ARG A 323 -11.03 -1.55 -12.92
N GLU A 324 -11.62 -2.64 -13.41
CA GLU A 324 -11.22 -4.00 -13.04
C GLU A 324 -9.94 -4.41 -13.79
N VAL A 325 -9.01 -5.03 -13.08
CA VAL A 325 -7.85 -5.72 -13.64
C VAL A 325 -7.89 -7.20 -13.27
N PHE A 326 -7.28 -8.03 -14.09
CA PHE A 326 -7.32 -9.49 -13.97
C PHE A 326 -5.92 -10.05 -13.78
N GLY A 327 -5.81 -11.22 -13.13
CA GLY A 327 -4.55 -11.87 -12.76
C GLY A 327 -3.89 -12.69 -13.88
N ASP A 328 -4.33 -12.53 -15.14
CA ASP A 328 -3.72 -13.17 -16.30
C ASP A 328 -3.28 -12.14 -17.33
N ALA A 329 -2.01 -12.22 -17.77
CA ALA A 329 -1.40 -11.22 -18.63
C ALA A 329 -2.02 -11.18 -20.03
N ALA A 330 -2.37 -12.33 -20.61
CA ALA A 330 -2.97 -12.41 -21.94
C ALA A 330 -4.40 -11.85 -21.91
N LEU A 331 -5.21 -12.24 -20.91
CA LEU A 331 -6.54 -11.71 -20.71
C LEU A 331 -6.52 -10.20 -20.52
N GLN A 332 -5.62 -9.70 -19.64
CA GLN A 332 -5.50 -8.26 -19.37
C GLN A 332 -5.08 -7.46 -20.62
N LYS A 333 -4.18 -7.99 -21.44
CA LYS A 333 -3.79 -7.36 -22.71
C LYS A 333 -4.93 -7.27 -23.71
N LEU A 334 -5.68 -8.37 -23.88
CA LEU A 334 -6.85 -8.38 -24.77
C LEU A 334 -7.92 -7.37 -24.35
N ILE A 335 -8.11 -7.18 -23.04
CA ILE A 335 -8.99 -6.13 -22.50
C ILE A 335 -8.44 -4.74 -22.84
N ASN A 336 -7.16 -4.50 -22.59
CA ASN A 336 -6.53 -3.20 -22.86
C ASN A 336 -6.57 -2.82 -24.35
N GLU A 337 -6.48 -3.80 -25.24
CA GLU A 337 -6.57 -3.65 -26.69
C GLU A 337 -8.02 -3.48 -27.18
N GLY A 338 -9.02 -3.58 -26.31
CA GLY A 338 -10.43 -3.52 -26.65
C GLY A 338 -10.94 -4.71 -27.47
N ARG A 339 -10.17 -5.80 -27.51
CA ARG A 339 -10.54 -7.03 -28.24
C ARG A 339 -11.57 -7.86 -27.50
N ILE A 340 -11.60 -7.74 -26.17
CA ILE A 340 -12.63 -8.32 -25.31
C ILE A 340 -13.10 -7.29 -24.29
N SER A 341 -14.33 -7.44 -23.83
CA SER A 341 -14.93 -6.59 -22.80
C SER A 341 -14.54 -7.09 -21.40
N ALA A 342 -14.24 -6.18 -20.49
CA ALA A 342 -14.05 -6.50 -19.06
C ALA A 342 -15.36 -6.87 -18.36
N THR A 343 -16.52 -6.51 -18.93
CA THR A 343 -17.82 -6.64 -18.26
C THR A 343 -18.80 -7.58 -18.97
N LEU A 344 -18.49 -8.03 -20.18
CA LEU A 344 -19.37 -8.88 -20.98
C LEU A 344 -18.58 -10.01 -21.64
N VAL A 345 -18.98 -11.24 -21.39
CA VAL A 345 -18.49 -12.42 -22.11
C VAL A 345 -19.31 -12.64 -23.38
N THR A 346 -18.60 -12.81 -24.48
CA THR A 346 -19.20 -13.04 -25.82
C THR A 346 -18.45 -14.17 -26.53
N PRO A 347 -18.98 -14.74 -27.63
CA PRO A 347 -18.24 -15.68 -28.45
C PRO A 347 -16.87 -15.15 -28.91
N GLU A 348 -16.74 -13.84 -29.14
CA GLU A 348 -15.46 -13.21 -29.50
C GLU A 348 -14.44 -13.29 -28.37
N THR A 349 -14.88 -13.37 -27.10
CA THR A 349 -13.99 -13.61 -25.94
C THR A 349 -13.23 -14.93 -26.11
N LEU A 350 -13.91 -16.02 -26.44
CA LEU A 350 -13.25 -17.31 -26.72
C LEU A 350 -12.34 -17.23 -27.95
N ARG A 351 -12.81 -16.64 -29.05
CA ARG A 351 -12.00 -16.51 -30.28
C ARG A 351 -10.73 -15.70 -30.03
N ALA A 352 -10.80 -14.63 -29.25
CA ALA A 352 -9.65 -13.80 -28.92
C ALA A 352 -8.63 -14.56 -28.07
N LEU A 353 -9.10 -15.37 -27.11
CA LEU A 353 -8.23 -16.21 -26.27
C LEU A 353 -7.53 -17.32 -27.06
N VAL A 354 -8.23 -17.96 -28.01
CA VAL A 354 -7.61 -18.95 -28.94
C VAL A 354 -6.56 -18.25 -29.81
N ARG A 355 -6.89 -17.10 -30.44
CA ARG A 355 -5.94 -16.37 -31.30
C ARG A 355 -4.71 -15.89 -30.55
N SER A 356 -4.84 -15.55 -29.26
CA SER A 356 -3.71 -15.17 -28.42
C SER A 356 -2.92 -16.39 -27.89
N ARG A 357 -3.38 -17.60 -28.16
CA ARG A 357 -2.82 -18.85 -27.63
C ARG A 357 -2.85 -18.94 -26.11
N ARG A 358 -3.79 -18.23 -25.47
CA ARG A 358 -3.99 -18.36 -24.03
C ARG A 358 -4.74 -19.65 -23.68
N ILE A 359 -5.60 -20.09 -24.56
CA ILE A 359 -6.25 -21.41 -24.53
C ILE A 359 -5.96 -22.17 -25.83
N GLY A 360 -6.06 -23.50 -25.76
CA GLY A 360 -5.87 -24.37 -26.92
C GLY A 360 -7.04 -24.30 -27.89
N ASN A 361 -6.81 -24.81 -29.11
CA ASN A 361 -7.89 -25.09 -30.07
C ASN A 361 -8.79 -26.19 -29.54
N GLN A 362 -8.23 -27.19 -28.89
CA GLN A 362 -8.93 -28.24 -28.18
C GLN A 362 -8.78 -27.94 -26.68
N LEU A 363 -9.92 -27.76 -26.00
CA LEU A 363 -9.94 -27.38 -24.60
C LEU A 363 -9.52 -28.53 -23.68
N GLY A 364 -8.44 -28.32 -22.92
CA GLY A 364 -7.99 -29.22 -21.86
C GLY A 364 -8.50 -28.83 -20.47
N ALA A 365 -8.13 -29.60 -19.46
CA ALA A 365 -8.53 -29.35 -18.07
C ALA A 365 -8.04 -27.98 -17.53
N ASP A 366 -6.81 -27.59 -17.89
CA ASP A 366 -6.25 -26.29 -17.49
C ASP A 366 -6.99 -25.13 -18.17
N ASP A 367 -7.36 -25.29 -19.47
CA ASP A 367 -8.18 -24.30 -20.17
C ASP A 367 -9.55 -24.16 -19.54
N LEU A 368 -10.20 -25.27 -19.19
CA LEU A 368 -11.50 -25.25 -18.51
C LEU A 368 -11.40 -24.55 -17.15
N THR A 369 -10.40 -24.89 -16.34
CA THR A 369 -10.14 -24.24 -15.05
C THR A 369 -9.96 -22.73 -15.21
N PHE A 370 -9.17 -22.29 -16.19
CA PHE A 370 -8.98 -20.88 -16.50
C PHE A 370 -10.28 -20.18 -16.93
N LEU A 371 -11.02 -20.80 -17.85
CA LEU A 371 -12.25 -20.23 -18.39
C LEU A 371 -13.34 -20.12 -17.32
N GLN A 372 -13.44 -21.10 -16.42
CA GLN A 372 -14.36 -21.06 -15.27
C GLN A 372 -13.92 -20.06 -14.22
N HIS A 373 -12.61 -20.00 -13.91
CA HIS A 373 -12.08 -19.03 -12.96
C HIS A 373 -12.45 -17.60 -13.36
N TYR A 374 -12.31 -17.27 -14.64
CA TYR A 374 -12.69 -15.94 -15.11
C TYR A 374 -14.16 -15.80 -15.54
N GLY A 375 -15.02 -16.77 -15.25
CA GLY A 375 -16.43 -16.71 -15.56
C GLY A 375 -16.75 -16.71 -17.07
N ILE A 376 -15.81 -17.16 -17.90
CA ILE A 376 -15.97 -17.23 -19.36
C ILE A 376 -16.81 -18.44 -19.74
N LEU A 377 -16.58 -19.57 -19.08
CA LEU A 377 -17.49 -20.71 -19.10
C LEU A 377 -18.22 -20.82 -17.76
N ARG A 378 -19.44 -21.37 -17.82
CA ARG A 378 -20.26 -21.61 -16.63
C ARG A 378 -19.58 -22.62 -15.71
N PRO A 379 -19.73 -22.48 -14.38
CA PRO A 379 -19.07 -23.37 -13.42
C PRO A 379 -19.56 -24.83 -13.47
N GLU A 380 -20.74 -25.06 -14.00
CA GLU A 380 -21.34 -26.40 -14.13
C GLU A 380 -20.74 -27.23 -15.28
N VAL A 381 -19.95 -26.62 -16.15
CA VAL A 381 -19.28 -27.30 -17.28
C VAL A 381 -18.16 -28.18 -16.75
N THR A 382 -18.15 -29.45 -17.13
CA THR A 382 -17.08 -30.40 -16.82
C THR A 382 -16.46 -30.95 -18.11
N LEU A 383 -15.27 -31.50 -18.03
CA LEU A 383 -14.58 -32.16 -19.15
C LEU A 383 -14.58 -33.67 -18.91
N ASP A 384 -15.17 -34.42 -19.86
CA ASP A 384 -15.21 -35.88 -19.86
C ASP A 384 -14.57 -36.36 -21.18
N ALA A 385 -13.32 -36.83 -21.11
CA ALA A 385 -12.47 -37.13 -22.24
C ALA A 385 -12.32 -35.93 -23.20
N ASP A 386 -12.90 -35.98 -24.37
CA ASP A 386 -12.89 -34.94 -25.41
C ASP A 386 -14.23 -34.18 -25.52
N GLN A 387 -15.09 -34.28 -24.48
CA GLN A 387 -16.38 -33.61 -24.45
C GLN A 387 -16.52 -32.68 -23.25
N LEU A 388 -17.09 -31.51 -23.51
CA LEU A 388 -17.63 -30.64 -22.48
C LEU A 388 -19.05 -31.09 -22.13
N VAL A 389 -19.31 -31.23 -20.85
CA VAL A 389 -20.59 -31.77 -20.30
C VAL A 389 -21.21 -30.73 -19.37
N MET A 390 -22.49 -30.45 -19.56
CA MET A 390 -23.30 -29.61 -18.67
C MET A 390 -24.73 -30.21 -18.56
N GLY A 391 -25.01 -30.85 -17.45
CA GLY A 391 -26.23 -31.66 -17.31
C GLY A 391 -26.29 -32.80 -18.34
N GLU A 392 -27.35 -32.84 -19.14
CA GLU A 392 -27.48 -33.81 -20.22
C GLU A 392 -26.78 -33.39 -21.54
N LEU A 393 -26.35 -32.14 -21.61
CA LEU A 393 -25.71 -31.61 -22.81
C LEU A 393 -24.26 -32.08 -22.90
N ARG A 394 -23.91 -32.69 -24.06
CA ARG A 394 -22.53 -33.08 -24.40
C ARG A 394 -22.14 -32.44 -25.71
N ILE A 395 -20.98 -31.78 -25.73
CA ILE A 395 -20.44 -31.06 -26.88
C ILE A 395 -18.94 -31.38 -26.95
N GLY A 396 -18.40 -31.57 -28.16
CA GLY A 396 -16.96 -31.70 -28.34
C GLY A 396 -16.18 -30.50 -27.77
N ASN A 397 -14.89 -30.68 -27.52
CA ASN A 397 -14.03 -29.63 -26.95
C ASN A 397 -13.17 -28.91 -28.01
N ASP A 398 -13.38 -29.20 -29.32
CA ASP A 398 -12.61 -28.60 -30.44
C ASP A 398 -13.25 -27.28 -30.89
N LEU A 399 -12.57 -26.17 -30.61
CA LEU A 399 -13.00 -24.80 -30.98
C LEU A 399 -12.70 -24.43 -32.45
N VAL A 400 -12.02 -25.31 -33.22
CA VAL A 400 -11.79 -25.11 -34.67
C VAL A 400 -13.02 -25.53 -35.45
N ASP A 401 -13.73 -26.57 -35.00
CA ASP A 401 -15.01 -26.94 -35.57
C ASP A 401 -16.09 -25.90 -35.26
N SER A 402 -16.57 -25.21 -36.31
CA SER A 402 -17.52 -24.11 -36.15
C SER A 402 -18.84 -24.53 -35.49
N ALA A 403 -19.33 -25.75 -35.77
CA ALA A 403 -20.58 -26.23 -35.18
C ALA A 403 -20.42 -26.49 -33.67
N THR A 404 -19.28 -27.04 -33.25
CA THR A 404 -18.91 -27.24 -31.86
C THR A 404 -18.74 -25.89 -31.16
N PHE A 405 -17.99 -24.93 -31.77
CA PHE A 405 -17.83 -23.59 -31.24
C PHE A 405 -19.17 -22.88 -31.01
N ASP A 406 -20.06 -22.88 -32.02
CA ASP A 406 -21.35 -22.18 -31.91
C ASP A 406 -22.23 -22.80 -30.80
N ARG A 407 -22.23 -24.13 -30.66
CA ARG A 407 -22.96 -24.81 -29.58
C ARG A 407 -22.41 -24.48 -28.20
N ILE A 408 -21.08 -24.40 -28.04
CA ILE A 408 -20.43 -23.96 -26.77
C ILE A 408 -20.84 -22.51 -26.49
N ALA A 409 -20.73 -21.63 -27.50
CA ALA A 409 -21.07 -20.23 -27.37
C ALA A 409 -22.54 -19.96 -26.99
N GLU A 410 -23.45 -20.75 -27.50
CA GLU A 410 -24.88 -20.61 -27.20
C GLU A 410 -25.27 -21.13 -25.83
N SER A 411 -24.62 -22.21 -25.35
CA SER A 411 -25.13 -22.96 -24.17
C SER A 411 -24.22 -22.87 -22.93
N MET A 412 -22.90 -22.76 -23.09
CA MET A 412 -21.93 -22.92 -21.99
C MET A 412 -21.22 -21.65 -21.59
N LEU A 413 -21.36 -20.52 -22.35
CA LEU A 413 -20.74 -19.25 -21.96
C LEU A 413 -21.37 -18.69 -20.68
N GLY A 414 -20.52 -18.09 -19.86
CA GLY A 414 -20.92 -17.16 -18.82
C GLY A 414 -21.38 -15.84 -19.42
N THR A 415 -21.77 -14.90 -18.56
CA THR A 415 -22.28 -13.58 -19.00
C THR A 415 -21.32 -12.45 -18.75
N ARG A 416 -20.44 -12.60 -17.76
CA ARG A 416 -19.54 -11.55 -17.26
C ARG A 416 -18.21 -12.16 -16.80
N LEU A 417 -17.11 -11.41 -16.98
CA LEU A 417 -15.85 -11.80 -16.37
C LEU A 417 -15.94 -11.74 -14.84
N ALA A 418 -15.32 -12.71 -14.19
CA ALA A 418 -15.21 -12.84 -12.74
C ALA A 418 -13.80 -12.52 -12.24
N HIS A 419 -13.66 -12.33 -10.93
CA HIS A 419 -12.38 -12.08 -10.23
C HIS A 419 -11.62 -10.84 -10.70
N GLY A 420 -12.35 -9.82 -11.19
CA GLY A 420 -11.79 -8.50 -11.46
C GLY A 420 -11.50 -7.74 -10.16
N ILE A 421 -10.29 -7.19 -10.05
CA ILE A 421 -9.83 -6.40 -8.90
C ILE A 421 -9.80 -4.92 -9.26
N ILE A 422 -10.36 -4.06 -8.41
CA ILE A 422 -10.35 -2.60 -8.59
C ILE A 422 -9.33 -1.91 -7.70
N MET A 423 -8.93 -2.56 -6.60
CA MET A 423 -7.96 -2.05 -5.64
C MET A 423 -7.03 -3.14 -5.15
N THR A 424 -5.72 -2.93 -5.28
CA THR A 424 -4.68 -3.78 -4.72
C THR A 424 -3.85 -2.99 -3.71
N GLY A 425 -3.75 -3.51 -2.47
CA GLY A 425 -3.02 -2.89 -1.37
C GLY A 425 -2.08 -3.85 -0.66
N GLY A 426 -1.01 -3.34 -0.04
CA GLY A 426 -0.08 -4.11 0.79
C GLY A 426 -0.51 -4.14 2.25
N PHE A 427 -0.85 -2.97 2.79
CA PHE A 427 -1.41 -2.84 4.13
C PHE A 427 -2.42 -1.71 4.18
N PHE A 428 -3.20 -1.64 5.25
CA PHE A 428 -4.13 -0.54 5.44
C PHE A 428 -3.98 0.12 6.81
N LEU A 429 -4.28 1.40 6.85
CA LEU A 429 -4.42 2.22 8.04
C LEU A 429 -5.43 3.32 7.76
N GLY A 430 -6.36 3.55 8.68
CA GLY A 430 -7.39 4.57 8.49
C GLY A 430 -8.11 4.93 9.78
N PRO A 431 -9.05 5.85 9.72
CA PRO A 431 -9.91 6.19 10.84
C PRO A 431 -10.90 5.06 11.14
N ARG A 432 -11.60 5.16 12.27
CA ARG A 432 -12.51 4.11 12.77
C ARG A 432 -13.59 3.70 11.75
N ASP A 433 -14.21 4.66 11.09
CA ASP A 433 -15.24 4.42 10.08
C ASP A 433 -14.72 3.65 8.86
N PHE A 434 -13.45 3.80 8.50
CA PHE A 434 -12.80 3.01 7.47
C PHE A 434 -12.84 1.51 7.80
N TYR A 435 -12.43 1.11 9.01
CA TYR A 435 -12.47 -0.29 9.43
C TYR A 435 -13.91 -0.82 9.55
N GLN A 436 -14.83 0.02 10.07
CA GLN A 436 -16.25 -0.33 10.15
C GLN A 436 -16.83 -0.58 8.75
N ARG A 437 -16.49 0.27 7.78
CA ARG A 437 -16.94 0.11 6.39
C ARG A 437 -16.40 -1.18 5.77
N LEU A 438 -15.13 -1.51 5.98
CA LEU A 438 -14.56 -2.78 5.48
C LEU A 438 -15.26 -4.00 6.11
N ARG A 439 -15.56 -3.98 7.40
CA ARG A 439 -16.30 -5.09 8.06
C ARG A 439 -17.75 -5.24 7.58
N SER A 440 -18.39 -4.14 7.22
CA SER A 440 -19.79 -4.12 6.77
C SER A 440 -19.98 -4.12 5.26
N MET A 441 -18.89 -4.11 4.49
CA MET A 441 -18.94 -4.09 3.03
C MET A 441 -19.56 -5.38 2.49
N PRO A 442 -20.48 -5.33 1.51
CA PRO A 442 -21.01 -6.53 0.86
C PRO A 442 -19.88 -7.39 0.30
N ALA A 443 -20.00 -8.72 0.45
CA ALA A 443 -18.96 -9.66 0.06
C ALA A 443 -18.52 -9.50 -1.41
N GLN A 444 -19.46 -9.20 -2.31
CA GLN A 444 -19.17 -8.98 -3.73
C GLN A 444 -18.36 -7.71 -4.01
N GLU A 445 -18.54 -6.65 -3.21
CA GLU A 445 -17.74 -5.42 -3.29
C GLU A 445 -16.36 -5.67 -2.69
N LEU A 446 -16.31 -6.29 -1.52
CA LEU A 446 -15.07 -6.60 -0.81
C LEU A 446 -14.17 -7.54 -1.62
N ALA A 447 -14.74 -8.49 -2.36
CA ALA A 447 -14.01 -9.41 -3.25
C ALA A 447 -13.26 -8.70 -4.40
N LYS A 448 -13.57 -7.44 -4.68
CA LYS A 448 -12.84 -6.61 -5.66
C LYS A 448 -11.62 -5.90 -5.07
N ILE A 449 -11.35 -6.06 -3.79
CA ILE A 449 -10.19 -5.51 -3.08
C ILE A 449 -9.25 -6.67 -2.75
N ASP A 450 -8.01 -6.60 -3.21
CA ASP A 450 -6.99 -7.59 -2.91
C ASP A 450 -5.89 -6.98 -2.04
N MET A 451 -5.74 -7.50 -0.81
CA MET A 451 -4.60 -7.20 0.04
C MET A 451 -3.53 -8.24 -0.22
N THR A 452 -2.37 -7.82 -0.75
CA THR A 452 -1.35 -8.74 -1.27
C THR A 452 0.07 -8.33 -0.89
N ARG A 453 1.06 -9.08 -1.39
CA ARG A 453 2.48 -8.91 -1.10
C ARG A 453 3.03 -7.58 -1.62
N ILE A 454 3.97 -7.02 -0.89
CA ILE A 454 4.61 -5.76 -1.26
C ILE A 454 5.50 -5.89 -2.51
N ASP A 455 6.10 -7.04 -2.76
CA ASP A 455 6.88 -7.31 -3.98
C ASP A 455 6.01 -7.30 -5.24
N PHE A 456 4.72 -7.68 -5.13
CA PHE A 456 3.78 -7.53 -6.24
C PHE A 456 3.47 -6.05 -6.51
N ILE A 457 3.27 -5.23 -5.46
CA ILE A 457 2.82 -3.84 -5.59
C ILE A 457 3.96 -2.90 -5.95
N ASN A 458 5.09 -3.00 -5.25
CA ASN A 458 6.14 -1.98 -5.27
C ASN A 458 7.17 -2.15 -6.40
N GLN A 459 7.09 -3.22 -7.20
CA GLN A 459 8.04 -3.44 -8.29
C GLN A 459 7.40 -4.19 -9.46
N LEU A 460 8.05 -4.12 -10.62
CA LEU A 460 7.62 -4.87 -11.82
C LEU A 460 8.15 -6.30 -11.84
N TYR A 461 9.28 -6.58 -11.20
CA TYR A 461 9.92 -7.90 -11.21
C TYR A 461 8.99 -9.02 -10.75
N GLY A 462 9.16 -10.20 -11.36
CA GLY A 462 8.44 -11.42 -11.02
C GLY A 462 7.15 -11.65 -11.82
N ASP A 463 6.44 -10.59 -12.25
CA ASP A 463 5.24 -10.68 -13.08
C ASP A 463 5.19 -9.46 -14.03
N ASP A 464 6.30 -9.14 -14.67
CA ASP A 464 6.49 -7.90 -15.45
C ASP A 464 5.39 -7.66 -16.47
N GLU A 465 5.06 -8.69 -17.26
CA GLU A 465 4.08 -8.58 -18.33
C GLU A 465 2.69 -8.26 -17.78
N LEU A 466 2.27 -8.96 -16.73
CA LEU A 466 1.01 -8.74 -16.05
C LEU A 466 0.94 -7.35 -15.41
N LYS A 467 1.95 -7.01 -14.61
CA LYS A 467 2.02 -5.74 -13.88
C LYS A 467 2.04 -4.54 -14.82
N ARG A 468 2.75 -4.62 -15.95
CA ARG A 468 2.73 -3.59 -17.01
C ARG A 468 1.36 -3.46 -17.64
N ALA A 469 0.69 -4.57 -17.94
CA ALA A 469 -0.66 -4.55 -18.50
C ALA A 469 -1.70 -3.95 -17.55
N GLN A 470 -1.60 -4.24 -16.25
CA GLN A 470 -2.50 -3.70 -15.23
C GLN A 470 -2.28 -2.20 -14.96
N ARG A 471 -0.99 -1.72 -14.96
CA ARG A 471 -0.57 -0.40 -14.47
C ARG A 471 -0.39 0.64 -15.58
N ARG A 472 -1.25 0.62 -16.58
CA ARG A 472 -1.23 1.61 -17.67
C ARG A 472 -1.51 3.01 -17.13
N GLN A 473 -0.88 4.02 -17.71
CA GLN A 473 -1.05 5.45 -17.41
C GLN A 473 -1.00 5.76 -15.92
N ALA A 474 -0.08 5.10 -15.20
CA ALA A 474 0.00 5.18 -13.76
C ALA A 474 0.43 6.58 -13.29
N ARG A 475 -0.21 7.04 -12.22
CA ARG A 475 0.20 8.23 -11.47
C ARG A 475 0.58 7.81 -10.07
N PHE A 476 1.89 7.91 -9.80
CA PHE A 476 2.47 7.59 -8.50
C PHE A 476 2.67 8.88 -7.72
N MET A 477 1.85 9.09 -6.70
CA MET A 477 1.77 10.32 -5.93
C MET A 477 2.46 10.16 -4.58
N ASN A 478 3.61 10.81 -4.42
CA ASN A 478 4.45 10.68 -3.25
C ASN A 478 4.72 12.05 -2.62
N THR A 479 4.78 12.09 -1.30
CA THR A 479 5.11 13.30 -0.55
C THR A 479 6.59 13.31 -0.20
N THR A 480 7.20 14.49 -0.22
CA THR A 480 8.58 14.73 0.21
C THR A 480 8.66 15.92 1.15
N MET A 481 9.68 15.99 2.00
CA MET A 481 9.92 17.13 2.88
C MET A 481 10.51 18.32 2.12
N MET A 482 11.46 18.06 1.23
CA MET A 482 12.16 19.10 0.48
C MET A 482 12.52 18.60 -0.92
N VAL A 483 12.72 19.57 -1.83
CA VAL A 483 13.27 19.34 -3.17
C VAL A 483 14.41 20.32 -3.40
N THR A 484 15.56 19.83 -3.89
CA THR A 484 16.66 20.72 -4.29
C THR A 484 16.35 21.37 -5.63
N LEU A 485 16.90 22.56 -5.91
CA LEU A 485 16.76 23.22 -7.23
C LEU A 485 17.29 22.40 -8.40
N MET A 486 18.03 21.33 -8.15
CA MET A 486 18.48 20.38 -9.17
C MET A 486 17.51 19.20 -9.31
N GLY A 487 16.41 19.16 -8.55
CA GLY A 487 15.35 18.16 -8.64
C GLY A 487 15.58 16.89 -7.85
N ALA A 488 16.51 16.85 -6.90
CA ALA A 488 16.61 15.75 -5.95
C ALA A 488 15.59 15.91 -4.81
N ALA A 489 15.03 14.82 -4.29
CA ALA A 489 14.04 14.87 -3.21
C ALA A 489 14.58 14.30 -1.89
N VAL A 490 14.14 14.87 -0.78
CA VAL A 490 14.51 14.51 0.60
C VAL A 490 13.25 14.13 1.37
N SER A 491 13.17 12.88 1.86
CA SER A 491 11.94 12.37 2.49
C SER A 491 12.13 11.71 3.84
N ASP A 492 13.28 11.09 4.13
CA ASP A 492 13.43 10.17 5.25
C ASP A 492 14.36 10.64 6.37
N ALA A 493 15.36 11.49 6.07
CA ALA A 493 16.34 11.94 7.05
C ALA A 493 16.75 13.40 6.89
N LEU A 494 17.32 13.96 7.95
CA LEU A 494 17.89 15.31 7.99
C LEU A 494 19.37 15.28 7.58
N GLU A 495 19.89 16.45 7.20
CA GLU A 495 21.31 16.66 6.90
C GLU A 495 22.24 16.29 8.07
N SER A 496 21.74 16.39 9.30
CA SER A 496 22.43 15.93 10.51
C SER A 496 22.61 14.40 10.61
N GLY A 497 22.03 13.63 9.68
CA GLY A 497 21.98 12.17 9.71
C GLY A 497 20.84 11.61 10.56
N GLN A 498 20.05 12.44 11.23
CA GLN A 498 18.89 11.94 12.00
C GLN A 498 17.78 11.48 11.07
N VAL A 499 17.29 10.26 11.28
CA VAL A 499 16.16 9.70 10.57
C VAL A 499 14.86 10.31 11.08
N VAL A 500 14.06 10.85 10.17
CA VAL A 500 12.76 11.45 10.45
C VAL A 500 11.66 10.39 10.41
N SER A 501 11.73 9.46 9.44
CA SER A 501 10.71 8.43 9.25
C SER A 501 11.31 7.11 8.73
N GLY A 502 11.43 6.97 7.45
CA GLY A 502 11.96 5.81 6.71
C GLY A 502 11.68 5.97 5.24
N VAL A 503 12.39 5.21 4.43
CA VAL A 503 12.27 5.27 2.96
C VAL A 503 10.92 4.71 2.48
N GLY A 504 10.41 3.65 3.15
CA GLY A 504 9.22 2.95 2.68
C GLY A 504 9.39 2.41 1.27
N GLY A 505 8.34 2.51 0.46
CA GLY A 505 8.34 2.13 -0.94
C GLY A 505 8.48 3.29 -1.92
N GLN A 506 8.78 4.52 -1.49
CA GLN A 506 8.83 5.69 -2.35
C GLN A 506 9.74 5.48 -3.56
N TYR A 507 10.97 4.98 -3.34
CA TYR A 507 11.91 4.69 -4.42
C TYR A 507 11.33 3.71 -5.46
N ASN A 508 10.57 2.72 -5.03
CA ASN A 508 9.97 1.74 -5.93
C ASN A 508 8.99 2.38 -6.92
N PHE A 509 8.12 3.26 -6.44
CA PHE A 509 7.19 3.99 -7.31
C PHE A 509 7.91 4.97 -8.24
N VAL A 510 8.99 5.58 -7.77
CA VAL A 510 9.90 6.38 -8.61
C VAL A 510 10.47 5.53 -9.72
N ALA A 511 11.08 4.38 -9.40
CA ALA A 511 11.68 3.48 -10.37
C ALA A 511 10.65 2.93 -11.38
N MET A 512 9.46 2.54 -10.91
CA MET A 512 8.38 2.08 -11.78
C MET A 512 7.89 3.18 -12.73
N SER A 513 7.80 4.44 -12.27
CA SER A 513 7.38 5.55 -13.13
C SER A 513 8.31 5.79 -14.30
N HIS A 514 9.58 5.43 -14.16
CA HIS A 514 10.57 5.51 -15.23
C HIS A 514 10.63 4.24 -16.10
N ALA A 515 10.22 3.10 -15.54
CA ALA A 515 10.18 1.82 -16.26
C ALA A 515 8.89 1.62 -17.10
N LEU A 516 7.80 2.31 -16.76
CA LEU A 516 6.54 2.29 -17.49
C LEU A 516 6.48 3.50 -18.45
N PRO A 517 6.20 3.30 -19.75
CA PRO A 517 6.34 4.37 -20.76
C PRO A 517 5.37 5.53 -20.56
N ASP A 518 4.20 5.26 -20.02
CA ASP A 518 3.08 6.19 -19.85
C ASP A 518 2.84 6.63 -18.40
N ALA A 519 3.70 6.19 -17.47
CA ALA A 519 3.60 6.53 -16.05
C ALA A 519 4.33 7.82 -15.71
N ARG A 520 3.85 8.49 -14.66
CA ARG A 520 4.47 9.68 -14.09
C ARG A 520 4.57 9.56 -12.57
N LEU A 521 5.71 10.00 -12.03
CA LEU A 521 5.88 10.27 -10.62
C LEU A 521 5.47 11.72 -10.33
N LEU A 522 4.59 11.92 -9.37
CA LEU A 522 4.20 13.22 -8.87
C LEU A 522 4.74 13.38 -7.45
N MET A 523 5.82 14.17 -7.32
CA MET A 523 6.42 14.48 -6.03
C MET A 523 5.79 15.75 -5.49
N MET A 524 5.14 15.67 -4.34
CA MET A 524 4.31 16.74 -3.78
C MET A 524 4.88 17.25 -2.46
N LEU A 525 4.86 18.56 -2.29
CA LEU A 525 5.23 19.22 -1.05
C LEU A 525 4.56 20.58 -0.94
N ARG A 526 4.34 21.08 0.28
CA ARG A 526 4.07 22.50 0.46
C ARG A 526 5.37 23.26 0.17
N SER A 527 5.29 24.38 -0.51
CA SER A 527 6.45 25.20 -0.88
C SER A 527 7.22 25.72 0.33
N THR A 528 6.55 25.77 1.51
CA THR A 528 7.13 26.25 2.77
C THR A 528 6.74 25.34 3.94
N HIS A 529 7.54 25.39 4.99
CA HIS A 529 7.25 24.77 6.28
C HIS A 529 7.68 25.66 7.44
N ASP A 530 7.02 25.48 8.59
CA ASP A 530 7.36 26.22 9.79
C ASP A 530 8.59 25.63 10.47
N HIS A 531 9.51 26.47 10.86
CA HIS A 531 10.70 26.16 11.65
C HIS A 531 10.68 26.99 12.94
N LYS A 532 11.49 26.64 13.94
CA LYS A 532 11.58 27.38 15.22
C LYS A 532 11.90 28.87 15.03
N ASP A 533 12.69 29.18 14.02
CA ASP A 533 13.16 30.54 13.70
C ASP A 533 12.27 31.23 12.66
N GLY A 534 11.13 30.68 12.32
CA GLY A 534 10.20 31.21 11.33
C GLY A 534 9.95 30.26 10.16
N MET A 535 9.25 30.76 9.15
CA MET A 535 8.91 30.00 7.95
C MET A 535 10.14 29.86 7.03
N THR A 536 10.34 28.65 6.47
CA THR A 536 11.44 28.33 5.55
C THR A 536 10.92 27.72 4.26
N SER A 537 11.72 27.81 3.19
CA SER A 537 11.41 27.18 1.92
C SER A 537 11.61 25.67 1.97
N SER A 538 10.68 24.92 1.39
CA SER A 538 10.85 23.48 1.13
C SER A 538 11.55 23.19 -0.19
N ILE A 539 11.69 24.20 -1.07
CA ILE A 539 12.58 24.15 -2.23
C ILE A 539 13.88 24.82 -1.83
N VAL A 540 14.99 24.07 -1.88
CA VAL A 540 16.30 24.49 -1.38
C VAL A 540 17.37 24.42 -2.48
N TRP A 541 18.45 25.21 -2.37
CA TRP A 541 19.55 25.12 -3.33
C TRP A 541 20.16 23.72 -3.35
N ASN A 542 20.55 23.23 -2.21
CA ASN A 542 21.17 21.91 -2.01
C ASN A 542 20.84 21.38 -0.61
N TYR A 543 21.00 20.09 -0.40
CA TYR A 543 20.81 19.44 0.90
C TYR A 543 21.78 18.26 1.04
N GLY A 544 22.34 18.05 2.24
CA GLY A 544 23.37 17.04 2.49
C GLY A 544 22.88 15.61 2.52
N HIS A 545 21.56 15.39 2.57
CA HIS A 545 20.91 14.06 2.48
C HIS A 545 19.95 14.02 1.31
N ILE A 546 19.95 12.91 0.56
CA ILE A 546 19.09 12.71 -0.62
C ILE A 546 18.42 11.33 -0.54
N THR A 547 17.10 11.31 -0.60
CA THR A 547 16.32 10.07 -0.71
C THR A 547 16.15 9.65 -2.16
N ILE A 548 15.73 10.58 -3.04
CA ILE A 548 15.55 10.36 -4.47
C ILE A 548 16.54 11.20 -5.26
N PRO A 549 17.45 10.57 -6.00
CA PRO A 549 18.48 11.30 -6.75
C PRO A 549 17.89 12.06 -7.95
N ARG A 550 18.54 13.17 -8.33
CA ARG A 550 18.06 14.11 -9.36
C ARG A 550 17.87 13.50 -10.76
N HIS A 551 18.54 12.43 -11.09
CA HIS A 551 18.36 11.75 -12.38
C HIS A 551 17.06 10.94 -12.47
N LEU A 552 16.33 10.81 -11.35
CA LEU A 552 14.99 10.24 -11.28
C LEU A 552 13.90 11.31 -11.05
N ARG A 553 14.22 12.59 -11.29
CA ARG A 553 13.25 13.68 -11.24
C ARG A 553 12.20 13.54 -12.31
N ASP A 554 10.95 13.88 -11.98
CA ASP A 554 9.83 13.83 -12.92
C ASP A 554 8.94 15.07 -12.73
N VAL A 555 7.84 14.98 -12.00
CA VAL A 555 6.95 16.11 -11.73
C VAL A 555 7.05 16.52 -10.27
N VAL A 556 7.22 17.80 -10.01
CA VAL A 556 7.13 18.41 -8.67
C VAL A 556 5.92 19.31 -8.60
N ILE A 557 5.11 19.16 -7.54
CA ILE A 557 3.87 19.92 -7.35
C ILE A 557 3.91 20.62 -5.99
N THR A 558 3.65 21.92 -6.02
CA THR A 558 3.37 22.72 -4.82
C THR A 558 1.99 23.37 -4.94
N GLU A 559 1.57 24.13 -3.94
CA GLU A 559 0.34 24.91 -3.99
C GLU A 559 0.32 25.98 -5.10
N TYR A 560 1.49 26.32 -5.64
CA TYR A 560 1.65 27.34 -6.70
C TYR A 560 1.62 26.78 -8.12
N GLY A 561 1.75 25.46 -8.29
CA GLY A 561 1.70 24.87 -9.63
C GLY A 561 2.43 23.56 -9.78
N VAL A 562 2.71 23.24 -11.04
CA VAL A 562 3.32 21.99 -11.47
C VAL A 562 4.60 22.26 -12.25
N ALA A 563 5.71 21.73 -11.77
CA ALA A 563 7.01 21.74 -12.46
C ALA A 563 7.25 20.37 -13.10
N ASP A 564 7.14 20.27 -14.42
CA ASP A 564 7.50 19.06 -15.18
C ASP A 564 9.00 19.09 -15.49
N LEU A 565 9.76 18.20 -14.85
CA LEU A 565 11.22 18.19 -14.87
C LEU A 565 11.82 17.09 -15.76
N ARG A 566 11.00 16.14 -16.22
CA ARG A 566 11.47 14.99 -17.00
C ARG A 566 12.07 15.44 -18.32
N GLY A 567 13.32 15.03 -18.60
CA GLY A 567 14.03 15.35 -19.84
C GLY A 567 14.53 16.78 -19.97
N GLN A 568 14.44 17.61 -18.91
CA GLN A 568 14.85 19.02 -18.94
C GLN A 568 16.32 19.21 -18.59
N SER A 569 16.96 20.24 -19.15
CA SER A 569 18.27 20.68 -18.73
C SER A 569 18.27 21.22 -17.30
N ASP A 570 19.41 21.29 -16.64
CA ASP A 570 19.50 21.81 -15.27
C ASP A 570 18.97 23.26 -15.18
N ALA A 571 19.26 24.10 -16.15
CA ALA A 571 18.76 25.48 -16.19
C ALA A 571 17.22 25.51 -16.27
N GLU A 572 16.61 24.70 -17.11
CA GLU A 572 15.14 24.61 -17.24
C GLU A 572 14.50 24.02 -15.97
N VAL A 573 15.12 23.03 -15.34
CA VAL A 573 14.66 22.49 -14.05
C VAL A 573 14.64 23.58 -12.98
N ILE A 574 15.69 24.36 -12.87
CA ILE A 574 15.77 25.45 -11.90
C ILE A 574 14.67 26.50 -12.17
N LYS A 575 14.48 26.92 -13.42
CA LYS A 575 13.43 27.89 -13.79
C LYS A 575 12.03 27.38 -13.40
N ARG A 576 11.74 26.11 -13.70
CA ARG A 576 10.44 25.48 -13.37
C ARG A 576 10.22 25.34 -11.88
N LEU A 577 11.27 24.98 -11.11
CA LEU A 577 11.18 24.90 -9.66
C LEU A 577 11.09 26.27 -8.99
N LEU A 578 11.74 27.31 -9.54
CA LEU A 578 11.55 28.69 -9.09
C LEU A 578 10.09 29.14 -9.29
N ALA A 579 9.47 28.79 -10.41
CA ALA A 579 8.07 29.17 -10.70
C ALA A 579 7.06 28.59 -9.69
N VAL A 580 7.37 27.44 -9.08
CA VAL A 580 6.52 26.79 -8.06
C VAL A 580 7.02 26.98 -6.64
N ALA A 581 8.09 27.76 -6.42
CA ALA A 581 8.58 28.15 -5.11
C ALA A 581 7.80 29.36 -4.57
N ASP A 582 7.69 29.46 -3.24
CA ASP A 582 7.12 30.65 -2.61
C ASP A 582 7.92 31.90 -2.97
N SER A 583 7.22 32.96 -3.38
CA SER A 583 7.81 34.20 -3.89
C SER A 583 8.78 34.88 -2.91
N ARG A 584 8.59 34.69 -1.61
CA ARG A 584 9.50 35.22 -0.56
C ARG A 584 10.91 34.66 -0.66
N PHE A 585 11.04 33.43 -1.14
CA PHE A 585 12.32 32.72 -1.21
C PHE A 585 12.93 32.69 -2.62
N GLN A 586 12.14 32.98 -3.67
CA GLN A 586 12.62 33.01 -5.07
C GLN A 586 13.87 33.88 -5.25
N PRO A 587 13.98 35.13 -4.69
CA PRO A 587 15.17 35.97 -4.89
C PRO A 587 16.45 35.32 -4.34
N GLN A 588 16.39 34.61 -3.21
CA GLN A 588 17.56 33.93 -2.66
C GLN A 588 17.93 32.70 -3.52
N LEU A 589 16.96 31.86 -3.86
CA LEU A 589 17.17 30.69 -4.70
C LEU A 589 17.75 31.05 -6.08
N LEU A 590 17.30 32.19 -6.65
CA LEU A 590 17.82 32.71 -7.89
C LEU A 590 19.29 33.17 -7.77
N ARG A 591 19.64 33.88 -6.68
CA ARG A 591 21.04 34.27 -6.39
C ARG A 591 21.92 33.03 -6.27
N ASP A 592 21.48 32.01 -5.55
CA ASP A 592 22.26 30.79 -5.36
C ASP A 592 22.51 30.07 -6.70
N ALA A 593 21.48 29.97 -7.54
CA ALA A 593 21.60 29.36 -8.86
C ALA A 593 22.60 30.12 -9.78
N LYS A 594 22.55 31.45 -9.79
CA LYS A 594 23.48 32.29 -10.55
C LYS A 594 24.91 32.21 -10.00
N ALA A 595 25.09 32.28 -8.69
CA ALA A 595 26.40 32.22 -8.04
C ALA A 595 27.13 30.90 -8.32
N ASN A 596 26.35 29.81 -8.53
CA ASN A 596 26.88 28.49 -8.87
C ASN A 596 26.91 28.22 -10.39
N GLY A 597 26.73 29.26 -11.23
CA GLY A 597 26.84 29.16 -12.70
C GLY A 597 25.78 28.26 -13.35
N LYS A 598 24.62 28.06 -12.71
CA LYS A 598 23.53 27.21 -13.21
C LYS A 598 22.45 27.99 -13.95
N LEU A 599 22.44 29.31 -13.82
CA LEU A 599 21.63 30.23 -14.60
C LEU A 599 22.46 31.35 -15.14
N GLU A 600 22.05 31.94 -16.26
CA GLU A 600 22.65 33.11 -16.85
C GLU A 600 22.48 34.32 -15.93
N ALA A 601 23.48 35.23 -15.93
CA ALA A 601 23.44 36.43 -15.10
C ALA A 601 22.23 37.34 -15.40
N GLY A 602 21.77 37.34 -16.66
CA GLY A 602 20.65 38.14 -17.14
C GLY A 602 19.25 37.59 -16.89
N TYR A 603 19.11 36.36 -16.40
CA TYR A 603 17.80 35.74 -16.13
C TYR A 603 17.07 36.40 -14.98
#